data_b84c61e95bec646e9a4c0872fd5a83b1
#
_entry.id   b84c61e95bec646e9a4c0872fd5a83b1
#
_cell.length_a   1.000
_cell.length_b   1.000
_cell.length_c   1.000
_cell.angle_alpha   90.00
_cell.angle_beta   90.00
_cell.angle_gamma   90.00
#
_symmetry.space_group_name_H-M   'P 1'
#
loop_
_entity.id
_entity.type
_entity.pdbx_description
1 polymer ?
#
loop_
_entity_poly.entity_id
_entity_poly.type
_entity_poly.pdbx_seq_one_letter_code
_entity_poly.pdbx_strand_id
1 'polypeptide(L)'
;MKWQDRLKNLSLGENMVYGFVWAAIFLIPFMNAHLMSEEINNLDNVIISWGKISPYFLVFLLNNYILAPYLLLRHRYVWYAISLLAVVGAIFGTIEVLDFRYWQSDIDLRSKASLTELEWYWNLLFGVLMAGANSMIKLYYRAIKIDQRMAVLERENIETQMEYLKYQINPHFLMNTLNNIHAMIDFDSDMAKKSVMDLSRMLRHILYDSDEQYTTLDKE
;
A
#
# COMPACT_ATOMS: atom_id res chain seq x y z
N MET A 1 10.14 -10.37 -13.13
CA MET A 1 10.15 -10.12 -11.68
C MET A 1 8.76 -10.41 -11.17
N LYS A 2 8.61 -11.44 -10.31
CA LYS A 2 7.29 -11.92 -9.89
C LYS A 2 6.55 -10.85 -9.09
N TRP A 3 5.24 -10.74 -9.24
CA TRP A 3 4.37 -9.81 -8.52
C TRP A 3 4.59 -9.82 -7.00
N GLN A 4 4.80 -11.00 -6.42
CA GLN A 4 5.10 -11.18 -5.00
C GLN A 4 6.37 -10.43 -4.56
N ASP A 5 7.40 -10.34 -5.41
CA ASP A 5 8.63 -9.61 -5.14
C ASP A 5 8.40 -8.10 -5.08
N ARG A 6 7.53 -7.56 -5.95
CA ARG A 6 7.15 -6.14 -5.92
C ARG A 6 6.39 -5.76 -4.65
N LEU A 7 5.46 -6.60 -4.20
CA LEU A 7 4.72 -6.36 -2.96
C LEU A 7 5.61 -6.44 -1.72
N LYS A 8 6.60 -7.35 -1.73
CA LYS A 8 7.60 -7.46 -0.68
C LYS A 8 8.51 -6.23 -0.63
N ASN A 9 8.91 -5.73 -1.79
CA ASN A 9 9.74 -4.51 -1.88
C ASN A 9 9.00 -3.26 -1.40
N LEU A 10 7.68 -3.15 -1.61
CA LEU A 10 6.88 -2.04 -1.07
C LEU A 10 6.77 -2.06 0.45
N SER A 11 6.59 -3.25 1.05
CA SER A 11 6.59 -3.36 2.51
C SER A 11 7.99 -3.12 3.13
N LEU A 12 9.03 -3.48 2.40
CA LEU A 12 10.42 -3.13 2.75
C LEU A 12 10.63 -1.62 2.69
N GLY A 13 10.13 -0.93 1.64
CA GLY A 13 10.24 0.52 1.49
C GLY A 13 9.52 1.26 2.62
N GLU A 14 8.31 0.85 3.00
CA GLU A 14 7.58 1.41 4.15
C GLU A 14 8.40 1.28 5.44
N ASN A 15 8.89 0.09 5.74
CA ASN A 15 9.68 -0.17 6.94
C ASN A 15 11.02 0.57 6.94
N MET A 16 11.66 0.75 5.78
CA MET A 16 12.88 1.55 5.65
C MET A 16 12.65 3.02 5.97
N VAL A 17 11.52 3.60 5.50
CA VAL A 17 11.15 4.98 5.83
C VAL A 17 10.98 5.14 7.34
N TYR A 18 10.24 4.25 7.98
CA TYR A 18 10.07 4.28 9.43
C TYR A 18 11.40 4.10 10.17
N GLY A 19 12.22 3.14 9.75
CA GLY A 19 13.53 2.91 10.33
C GLY A 19 14.44 4.12 10.21
N PHE A 20 14.49 4.75 9.05
CA PHE A 20 15.29 5.97 8.82
C PHE A 20 14.80 7.15 9.68
N VAL A 21 13.50 7.40 9.72
CA VAL A 21 12.92 8.50 10.51
C VAL A 21 13.23 8.32 12.00
N TRP A 22 12.98 7.11 12.54
CA TRP A 22 13.25 6.85 13.95
C TRP A 22 14.74 6.83 14.28
N ALA A 23 15.58 6.29 13.41
CA ALA A 23 17.03 6.37 13.57
C ALA A 23 17.52 7.84 13.63
N ALA A 24 17.00 8.69 12.75
CA ALA A 24 17.31 10.11 12.78
C ALA A 24 16.86 10.78 14.09
N ILE A 25 15.62 10.51 14.56
CA ILE A 25 15.09 11.06 15.81
C ILE A 25 15.93 10.63 17.01
N PHE A 26 16.32 9.35 17.12
CA PHE A 26 17.15 8.86 18.22
C PHE A 26 18.62 9.34 18.13
N LEU A 27 19.07 9.74 16.94
CA LEU A 27 20.42 10.27 16.74
C LEU A 27 20.53 11.74 17.16
N ILE A 28 19.46 12.53 17.08
CA ILE A 28 19.44 13.98 17.39
C ILE A 28 19.98 14.29 18.79
N PRO A 29 19.54 13.64 19.89
CA PRO A 29 20.08 13.89 21.21
C PRO A 29 21.59 13.65 21.33
N PHE A 30 22.09 12.62 20.65
CA PHE A 30 23.50 12.31 20.63
C PHE A 30 24.33 13.37 19.89
N MET A 31 23.85 13.83 18.72
CA MET A 31 24.48 14.91 17.97
C MET A 31 24.45 16.23 18.75
N ASN A 32 23.34 16.54 19.40
CA ASN A 32 23.19 17.75 20.18
C ASN A 32 24.11 17.76 21.40
N ALA A 33 24.24 16.65 22.10
CA ALA A 33 25.16 16.46 23.21
C ALA A 33 26.63 16.66 22.78
N HIS A 34 27.01 16.21 21.59
CA HIS A 34 28.36 16.33 21.06
C HIS A 34 28.70 17.77 20.60
N LEU A 35 27.70 18.50 20.07
CA LEU A 35 27.90 19.85 19.54
C LEU A 35 27.82 20.95 20.60
N MET A 36 27.13 20.75 21.74
CA MET A 36 26.80 21.77 22.70
C MET A 36 27.60 21.72 24.01
N SER A 37 28.44 20.70 24.24
CA SER A 37 29.06 20.56 25.57
C SER A 37 30.59 20.65 25.59
N GLU A 38 31.04 21.57 26.40
CA GLU A 38 32.36 21.57 26.98
C GLU A 38 32.43 20.75 28.31
N GLU A 39 31.31 20.19 28.80
CA GLU A 39 31.23 19.50 30.09
C GLU A 39 30.93 18.00 29.99
N ILE A 40 31.55 17.26 30.91
CA ILE A 40 31.82 15.81 30.92
C ILE A 40 30.59 14.87 31.10
N ASN A 41 29.37 15.37 31.27
CA ASN A 41 28.18 14.56 31.60
C ASN A 41 27.19 14.40 30.45
N ASN A 42 27.69 14.15 29.24
CA ASN A 42 26.86 14.10 28.02
C ASN A 42 25.96 12.87 27.91
N LEU A 43 26.33 11.73 28.49
CA LEU A 43 25.57 10.50 28.40
C LEU A 43 24.26 10.56 29.18
N ASP A 44 24.24 11.17 30.35
CA ASP A 44 23.01 11.29 31.15
C ASP A 44 21.96 12.14 30.43
N ASN A 45 22.36 13.23 29.80
CA ASN A 45 21.47 14.08 29.00
C ASN A 45 20.90 13.34 27.78
N VAL A 46 21.68 12.51 27.15
CA VAL A 46 21.20 11.65 26.03
C VAL A 46 20.17 10.62 26.51
N ILE A 47 20.42 9.96 27.63
CA ILE A 47 19.53 8.98 28.23
C ILE A 47 18.20 9.63 28.63
N ILE A 48 18.24 10.79 29.26
CA ILE A 48 17.04 11.58 29.63
C ILE A 48 16.26 11.96 28.37
N SER A 49 16.94 12.42 27.33
CA SER A 49 16.28 12.78 26.05
C SER A 49 15.63 11.56 25.38
N TRP A 50 16.26 10.41 25.41
CA TRP A 50 15.65 9.17 24.93
C TRP A 50 14.44 8.75 25.76
N GLY A 51 14.50 8.96 27.08
CA GLY A 51 13.34 8.80 27.96
C GLY A 51 12.14 9.66 27.52
N LYS A 52 12.39 10.93 27.16
CA LYS A 52 11.36 11.86 26.65
C LYS A 52 10.81 11.47 25.27
N ILE A 53 11.61 10.83 24.41
CA ILE A 53 11.23 10.37 23.07
C ILE A 53 10.46 9.05 23.12
N SER A 54 10.77 8.19 24.09
CA SER A 54 10.24 6.81 24.16
C SER A 54 8.70 6.69 24.18
N PRO A 55 7.92 7.59 24.82
CA PRO A 55 6.46 7.55 24.78
C PRO A 55 5.89 7.74 23.37
N TYR A 56 6.50 8.63 22.58
CA TYR A 56 6.11 8.86 21.19
C TYR A 56 6.42 7.63 20.31
N PHE A 57 7.56 6.99 20.57
CA PHE A 57 7.90 5.74 19.90
C PHE A 57 6.91 4.63 20.22
N LEU A 58 6.46 4.54 21.47
CA LEU A 58 5.43 3.58 21.89
C LEU A 58 4.09 3.88 21.21
N VAL A 59 3.65 5.14 21.15
CA VAL A 59 2.46 5.55 20.39
C VAL A 59 2.59 5.14 18.91
N PHE A 60 3.76 5.38 18.30
CA PHE A 60 4.03 4.97 16.92
C PHE A 60 3.89 3.46 16.74
N LEU A 61 4.49 2.65 17.62
CA LEU A 61 4.43 1.19 17.53
C LEU A 61 2.99 0.69 17.66
N LEU A 62 2.25 1.17 18.67
CA LEU A 62 0.85 0.79 18.88
C LEU A 62 -0.03 1.22 17.69
N ASN A 63 0.18 2.42 17.17
CA ASN A 63 -0.53 2.87 15.98
C ASN A 63 -0.18 2.03 14.76
N ASN A 64 1.11 1.78 14.51
CA ASN A 64 1.57 1.09 13.31
C ASN A 64 1.15 -0.38 13.27
N TYR A 65 1.24 -1.09 14.39
CA TYR A 65 1.01 -2.55 14.42
C TYR A 65 -0.41 -2.94 14.87
N ILE A 66 -1.10 -2.08 15.61
CA ILE A 66 -2.42 -2.41 16.19
C ILE A 66 -3.50 -1.50 15.62
N LEU A 67 -3.47 -0.19 15.89
CA LEU A 67 -4.59 0.70 15.57
C LEU A 67 -4.83 0.82 14.06
N ALA A 68 -3.79 1.14 13.30
CA ALA A 68 -3.93 1.36 11.87
C ALA A 68 -4.37 0.08 11.13
N PRO A 69 -3.77 -1.11 11.30
CA PRO A 69 -4.22 -2.29 10.57
C PRO A 69 -5.61 -2.78 10.96
N TYR A 70 -5.98 -2.71 12.24
CA TYR A 70 -7.25 -3.27 12.71
C TYR A 70 -8.44 -2.31 12.60
N LEU A 71 -8.22 -1.00 12.66
CA LEU A 71 -9.27 0.00 12.67
C LEU A 71 -9.25 0.89 11.43
N LEU A 72 -8.14 1.58 11.15
CA LEU A 72 -8.03 2.53 10.04
C LEU A 72 -8.18 1.82 8.69
N LEU A 73 -7.44 0.74 8.45
CA LEU A 73 -7.46 0.01 7.19
C LEU A 73 -8.74 -0.83 6.99
N ARG A 74 -9.58 -0.99 8.03
CA ARG A 74 -10.91 -1.61 7.97
C ARG A 74 -12.05 -0.60 7.85
N HIS A 75 -11.72 0.68 7.54
CA HIS A 75 -12.69 1.78 7.39
C HIS A 75 -13.50 2.10 8.67
N ARG A 76 -12.99 1.74 9.85
CA ARG A 76 -13.60 2.06 11.14
C ARG A 76 -13.00 3.34 11.72
N TYR A 77 -13.14 4.45 11.00
CA TYR A 77 -12.44 5.71 11.30
C TYR A 77 -12.79 6.29 12.67
N VAL A 78 -14.07 6.23 13.08
CA VAL A 78 -14.50 6.75 14.39
C VAL A 78 -13.86 5.97 15.52
N TRP A 79 -13.87 4.65 15.44
CA TRP A 79 -13.23 3.79 16.44
C TRP A 79 -11.71 3.96 16.47
N TYR A 80 -11.12 4.20 15.29
CA TYR A 80 -9.69 4.52 15.20
C TYR A 80 -9.38 5.84 15.94
N ALA A 81 -10.14 6.90 15.71
CA ALA A 81 -9.92 8.21 16.36
C ALA A 81 -10.09 8.10 17.88
N ILE A 82 -11.15 7.44 18.36
CA ILE A 82 -11.40 7.24 19.80
C ILE A 82 -10.27 6.43 20.44
N SER A 83 -9.88 5.31 19.85
CA SER A 83 -8.82 4.45 20.41
C SER A 83 -7.46 5.12 20.35
N LEU A 84 -7.16 5.93 19.33
CA LEU A 84 -5.94 6.71 19.25
C LEU A 84 -5.86 7.73 20.37
N LEU A 85 -6.92 8.52 20.58
CA LEU A 85 -6.99 9.48 21.68
C LEU A 85 -6.88 8.80 23.05
N ALA A 86 -7.53 7.64 23.23
CA ALA A 86 -7.44 6.86 24.45
C ALA A 86 -6.01 6.37 24.73
N VAL A 87 -5.31 5.85 23.71
CA VAL A 87 -3.93 5.35 23.85
C VAL A 87 -2.96 6.50 24.13
N VAL A 88 -3.04 7.59 23.37
CA VAL A 88 -2.21 8.77 23.59
C VAL A 88 -2.47 9.36 24.99
N GLY A 89 -3.74 9.54 25.36
CA GLY A 89 -4.13 10.02 26.69
C GLY A 89 -3.69 9.10 27.84
N ALA A 90 -3.77 7.79 27.64
CA ALA A 90 -3.30 6.83 28.65
C ALA A 90 -1.77 6.89 28.84
N ILE A 91 -1.00 6.92 27.75
CA ILE A 91 0.47 6.96 27.81
C ILE A 91 0.95 8.27 28.47
N PHE A 92 0.51 9.42 27.98
CA PHE A 92 0.95 10.70 28.53
C PHE A 92 0.32 11.03 29.87
N GLY A 93 -0.93 10.59 30.13
CA GLY A 93 -1.58 10.71 31.42
C GLY A 93 -0.90 9.88 32.51
N THR A 94 -0.41 8.66 32.20
CA THR A 94 0.36 7.87 33.17
C THR A 94 1.70 8.53 33.49
N ILE A 95 2.37 9.14 32.51
CA ILE A 95 3.63 9.86 32.72
C ILE A 95 3.39 11.05 33.64
N GLU A 96 2.36 11.85 33.39
CA GLU A 96 2.01 13.00 34.21
C GLU A 96 1.71 12.61 35.67
N VAL A 97 0.95 11.52 35.87
CA VAL A 97 0.67 10.99 37.21
C VAL A 97 1.94 10.49 37.91
N LEU A 98 2.85 9.86 37.18
CA LEU A 98 4.13 9.40 37.74
C LEU A 98 5.03 10.59 38.10
N ASP A 99 5.15 11.56 37.23
CA ASP A 99 5.88 12.79 37.49
C ASP A 99 5.32 13.52 38.74
N PHE A 100 3.98 13.63 38.84
CA PHE A 100 3.34 14.26 40.01
C PHE A 100 3.62 13.49 41.32
N ARG A 101 3.63 12.16 41.33
CA ARG A 101 3.95 11.35 42.50
C ARG A 101 5.43 11.45 42.91
N TYR A 102 6.34 11.54 41.96
CA TYR A 102 7.77 11.74 42.22
C TYR A 102 8.04 13.12 42.81
N TRP A 103 7.25 14.12 42.41
CA TRP A 103 7.34 15.48 42.90
C TRP A 103 7.00 15.64 44.37
N GLN A 104 6.15 14.78 44.92
CA GLN A 104 5.82 14.84 46.34
C GLN A 104 6.93 14.28 47.24
N SER A 105 7.88 13.53 46.68
CA SER A 105 8.91 12.85 47.49
C SER A 105 10.25 13.56 47.57
N ASP A 106 10.62 14.45 46.62
CA ASP A 106 11.93 15.10 46.67
C ASP A 106 12.01 16.39 45.80
N ILE A 107 12.15 17.54 46.48
CA ILE A 107 12.14 18.89 45.86
C ILE A 107 13.41 19.15 45.02
N ASP A 108 14.54 18.51 45.34
CA ASP A 108 15.84 18.72 44.68
C ASP A 108 15.98 17.94 43.34
N LEU A 109 15.25 16.85 43.16
CA LEU A 109 15.19 16.12 41.87
C LEU A 109 14.28 16.81 40.85
N ARG A 110 13.49 17.77 41.27
CA ARG A 110 12.49 18.47 40.46
C ARG A 110 13.05 19.18 39.22
N SER A 111 14.26 19.70 39.29
CA SER A 111 14.85 20.48 38.19
C SER A 111 15.54 19.64 37.12
N LYS A 112 15.83 18.35 37.40
CA LYS A 112 16.62 17.50 36.52
C LYS A 112 15.85 16.32 35.88
N ALA A 113 14.69 15.93 36.42
CA ALA A 113 14.04 14.66 36.07
C ALA A 113 12.63 14.81 35.51
N SER A 114 12.11 15.99 35.21
CA SER A 114 10.84 16.09 34.47
C SER A 114 10.99 15.41 33.10
N LEU A 115 10.33 14.28 32.90
CA LEU A 115 10.33 13.58 31.63
C LEU A 115 9.63 14.39 30.53
N THR A 116 8.83 15.39 30.94
CA THR A 116 8.13 16.26 30.00
C THR A 116 8.35 17.73 30.45
N GLU A 117 9.16 18.49 29.71
CA GLU A 117 9.28 19.93 29.86
C GLU A 117 8.10 20.69 29.24
N LEU A 118 7.34 20.00 28.40
CA LEU A 118 6.18 20.54 27.72
C LEU A 118 4.92 20.28 28.53
N GLU A 119 4.03 21.27 28.54
CA GLU A 119 2.68 21.14 29.08
C GLU A 119 2.00 19.90 28.47
N TRP A 120 1.21 19.17 29.28
CA TRP A 120 0.58 17.89 28.92
C TRP A 120 -0.20 17.93 27.58
N TYR A 121 -0.86 19.04 27.26
CA TYR A 121 -1.61 19.22 26.02
C TYR A 121 -0.72 19.25 24.76
N TRP A 122 0.52 19.75 24.86
CA TRP A 122 1.49 19.69 23.78
C TRP A 122 1.93 18.24 23.51
N ASN A 123 2.12 17.46 24.55
CA ASN A 123 2.46 16.04 24.42
C ASN A 123 1.34 15.25 23.73
N LEU A 124 0.06 15.54 24.09
CA LEU A 124 -1.10 14.98 23.39
C LEU A 124 -1.11 15.40 21.92
N LEU A 125 -0.92 16.68 21.63
CA LEU A 125 -0.91 17.22 20.27
C LEU A 125 0.16 16.55 19.41
N PHE A 126 1.40 16.50 19.89
CA PHE A 126 2.50 15.85 19.16
C PHE A 126 2.29 14.34 19.00
N GLY A 127 1.76 13.65 20.01
CA GLY A 127 1.43 12.23 19.91
C GLY A 127 0.39 11.95 18.84
N VAL A 128 -0.65 12.77 18.74
CA VAL A 128 -1.67 12.67 17.69
C VAL A 128 -1.12 13.00 16.31
N LEU A 129 -0.31 14.07 16.20
CA LEU A 129 0.35 14.45 14.93
C LEU A 129 1.28 13.35 14.42
N MET A 130 2.08 12.76 15.28
CA MET A 130 2.96 11.63 14.94
C MET A 130 2.18 10.40 14.46
N ALA A 131 1.10 10.06 15.16
CA ALA A 131 0.24 8.96 14.75
C ALA A 131 -0.48 9.26 13.42
N GLY A 132 -0.89 10.52 13.21
CA GLY A 132 -1.47 11.00 11.95
C GLY A 132 -0.49 10.88 10.78
N ALA A 133 0.73 11.36 10.96
CA ALA A 133 1.79 11.25 9.95
C ALA A 133 2.10 9.78 9.60
N ASN A 134 2.24 8.92 10.61
CA ASN A 134 2.42 7.48 10.41
C ASN A 134 1.25 6.87 9.62
N SER A 135 0.01 7.24 9.96
CA SER A 135 -1.19 6.74 9.27
C SER A 135 -1.26 7.20 7.82
N MET A 136 -0.84 8.44 7.52
CA MET A 136 -0.75 8.95 6.14
C MET A 136 0.26 8.16 5.32
N ILE A 137 1.45 7.89 5.85
CA ILE A 137 2.46 7.07 5.18
C ILE A 137 1.88 5.68 4.88
N LYS A 138 1.23 5.07 5.85
CA LYS A 138 0.64 3.73 5.70
C LYS A 138 -0.47 3.70 4.65
N LEU A 139 -1.35 4.70 4.62
CA LEU A 139 -2.40 4.83 3.61
C LEU A 139 -1.80 5.05 2.21
N TYR A 140 -0.75 5.86 2.10
CA TYR A 140 -0.04 6.10 0.84
C TYR A 140 0.55 4.80 0.26
N TYR A 141 1.30 4.03 1.05
CA TYR A 141 1.83 2.75 0.59
C TYR A 141 0.74 1.74 0.25
N ARG A 142 -0.38 1.78 0.99
CA ARG A 142 -1.55 0.95 0.64
C ARG A 142 -2.19 1.36 -0.68
N ALA A 143 -2.34 2.66 -0.95
CA ALA A 143 -2.87 3.16 -2.21
C ALA A 143 -2.00 2.70 -3.40
N ILE A 144 -0.68 2.88 -3.32
CA ILE A 144 0.25 2.39 -4.36
C ILE A 144 0.09 0.89 -4.58
N LYS A 145 -0.06 0.11 -3.50
CA LYS A 145 -0.23 -1.35 -3.60
C LYS A 145 -1.55 -1.73 -4.29
N ILE A 146 -2.61 -0.99 -4.03
CA ILE A 146 -3.92 -1.19 -4.69
C ILE A 146 -3.81 -0.85 -6.17
N ASP A 147 -3.23 0.31 -6.53
CA ASP A 147 -3.07 0.74 -7.93
C ASP A 147 -2.26 -0.28 -8.74
N GLN A 148 -1.15 -0.77 -8.19
CA GLN A 148 -0.35 -1.80 -8.85
C GLN A 148 -1.14 -3.11 -9.05
N ARG A 149 -1.97 -3.47 -8.08
CA ARG A 149 -2.81 -4.67 -8.19
C ARG A 149 -3.90 -4.50 -9.24
N MET A 150 -4.52 -3.32 -9.30
CA MET A 150 -5.53 -3.01 -10.33
C MET A 150 -4.92 -3.06 -11.73
N ALA A 151 -3.74 -2.47 -11.94
CA ALA A 151 -3.04 -2.52 -13.23
C ALA A 151 -2.71 -3.95 -13.69
N VAL A 152 -2.37 -4.86 -12.75
CA VAL A 152 -2.14 -6.27 -13.08
C VAL A 152 -3.43 -6.96 -13.46
N LEU A 153 -4.51 -6.76 -12.69
CA LEU A 153 -5.81 -7.37 -12.99
C LEU A 153 -6.38 -6.88 -14.32
N GLU A 154 -6.22 -5.61 -14.64
CA GLU A 154 -6.61 -5.04 -15.93
C GLU A 154 -5.86 -5.71 -17.09
N ARG A 155 -4.55 -5.89 -16.94
CA ARG A 155 -3.74 -6.59 -17.94
C ARG A 155 -4.17 -8.05 -18.11
N GLU A 156 -4.38 -8.78 -17.03
CA GLU A 156 -4.86 -10.16 -17.06
C GLU A 156 -6.25 -10.24 -17.73
N ASN A 157 -7.12 -9.26 -17.47
CA ASN A 157 -8.43 -9.18 -18.12
C ASN A 157 -8.31 -8.97 -19.64
N ILE A 158 -7.45 -8.03 -20.07
CA ILE A 158 -7.18 -7.79 -21.49
C ILE A 158 -6.59 -9.04 -22.15
N GLU A 159 -5.63 -9.72 -21.52
CA GLU A 159 -5.04 -10.96 -22.03
C GLU A 159 -6.12 -12.04 -22.18
N THR A 160 -7.02 -12.18 -21.20
CA THR A 160 -8.13 -13.14 -21.26
C THR A 160 -9.14 -12.80 -22.38
N GLN A 161 -9.46 -11.51 -22.54
CA GLN A 161 -10.33 -11.06 -23.64
C GLN A 161 -9.70 -11.33 -25.01
N MET A 162 -8.39 -11.09 -25.14
CA MET A 162 -7.65 -11.38 -26.37
C MET A 162 -7.63 -12.89 -26.68
N GLU A 163 -7.47 -13.74 -25.67
CA GLU A 163 -7.58 -15.19 -25.84
C GLU A 163 -8.99 -15.60 -26.27
N TYR A 164 -10.02 -15.06 -25.63
CA TYR A 164 -11.42 -15.31 -25.99
C TYR A 164 -11.70 -14.92 -27.46
N LEU A 165 -11.25 -13.75 -27.90
CA LEU A 165 -11.37 -13.31 -29.29
C LEU A 165 -10.63 -14.25 -30.27
N LYS A 166 -9.44 -14.74 -29.89
CA LYS A 166 -8.73 -15.74 -30.71
C LYS A 166 -9.51 -17.04 -30.83
N TYR A 167 -10.23 -17.48 -29.80
CA TYR A 167 -11.03 -18.71 -29.85
C TYR A 167 -12.33 -18.54 -30.67
N GLN A 168 -12.84 -17.32 -30.85
CA GLN A 168 -13.97 -17.06 -31.73
C GLN A 168 -13.65 -17.41 -33.20
N ILE A 169 -12.39 -17.25 -33.62
CA ILE A 169 -11.90 -17.78 -34.87
C ILE A 169 -11.40 -19.20 -34.58
N ASN A 170 -12.23 -20.22 -34.84
CA ASN A 170 -11.81 -21.61 -34.67
C ASN A 170 -10.61 -21.94 -35.60
N PRO A 171 -9.34 -22.00 -35.07
CA PRO A 171 -8.17 -22.17 -35.94
C PRO A 171 -8.19 -23.50 -36.67
N HIS A 172 -8.78 -24.54 -36.07
CA HIS A 172 -8.88 -25.83 -36.65
C HIS A 172 -9.87 -25.84 -37.83
N PHE A 173 -11.00 -25.17 -37.72
CA PHE A 173 -11.93 -24.97 -38.83
C PHE A 173 -11.26 -24.22 -39.98
N LEU A 174 -10.56 -23.15 -39.70
CA LEU A 174 -9.88 -22.35 -40.71
C LEU A 174 -8.82 -23.19 -41.49
N MET A 175 -7.97 -23.92 -40.74
CA MET A 175 -6.96 -24.80 -41.32
C MET A 175 -7.58 -25.93 -42.16
N ASN A 176 -8.64 -26.55 -41.67
CA ASN A 176 -9.34 -27.59 -42.43
C ASN A 176 -9.99 -27.05 -43.71
N THR A 177 -10.60 -25.87 -43.63
CA THR A 177 -11.21 -25.23 -44.80
C THR A 177 -10.16 -24.87 -45.86
N LEU A 178 -9.02 -24.28 -45.42
CA LEU A 178 -7.90 -23.98 -46.32
C LEU A 178 -7.30 -25.23 -46.96
N ASN A 179 -7.14 -26.32 -46.21
CA ASN A 179 -6.67 -27.60 -46.75
C ASN A 179 -7.65 -28.19 -47.77
N ASN A 180 -8.96 -28.08 -47.52
CA ASN A 180 -9.98 -28.52 -48.46
C ASN A 180 -9.96 -27.67 -49.76
N ILE A 181 -9.82 -26.34 -49.63
CA ILE A 181 -9.71 -25.46 -50.79
C ILE A 181 -8.45 -25.80 -51.59
N HIS A 182 -7.32 -26.01 -50.95
CA HIS A 182 -6.08 -26.42 -51.60
C HIS A 182 -6.25 -27.73 -52.39
N ALA A 183 -6.91 -28.73 -51.79
CA ALA A 183 -7.18 -29.99 -52.48
C ALA A 183 -8.12 -29.82 -53.66
N MET A 184 -9.05 -28.85 -53.65
CA MET A 184 -9.98 -28.59 -54.76
C MET A 184 -9.32 -27.88 -55.95
N ILE A 185 -8.20 -27.17 -55.77
CA ILE A 185 -7.55 -26.39 -56.82
C ILE A 185 -7.22 -27.26 -58.04
N ASP A 186 -6.77 -28.49 -57.81
CA ASP A 186 -6.32 -29.41 -58.88
C ASP A 186 -7.49 -30.12 -59.58
N PHE A 187 -8.67 -30.19 -58.94
CA PHE A 187 -9.83 -30.92 -59.47
C PHE A 187 -10.93 -30.01 -60.01
N ASP A 188 -11.21 -28.88 -59.32
CA ASP A 188 -12.25 -27.92 -59.69
C ASP A 188 -11.85 -26.50 -59.21
N SER A 189 -11.16 -25.82 -60.08
CA SER A 189 -10.66 -24.43 -59.78
C SER A 189 -11.78 -23.41 -59.54
N ASP A 190 -12.96 -23.60 -60.14
CA ASP A 190 -14.06 -22.65 -59.97
C ASP A 190 -14.78 -22.88 -58.63
N MET A 191 -14.90 -24.13 -58.21
CA MET A 191 -15.38 -24.45 -56.86
C MET A 191 -14.41 -23.99 -55.77
N ALA A 192 -13.12 -24.12 -56.00
CA ALA A 192 -12.08 -23.57 -55.09
C ALA A 192 -12.20 -22.05 -54.93
N LYS A 193 -12.37 -21.30 -56.03
CA LYS A 193 -12.57 -19.84 -56.00
C LYS A 193 -13.83 -19.44 -55.22
N LYS A 194 -14.94 -20.18 -55.44
CA LYS A 194 -16.19 -19.94 -54.69
C LYS A 194 -15.99 -20.15 -53.21
N SER A 195 -15.32 -21.23 -52.80
CA SER A 195 -15.02 -21.55 -51.40
C SER A 195 -14.15 -20.48 -50.72
N VAL A 196 -13.17 -19.89 -51.43
CA VAL A 196 -12.39 -18.75 -50.93
C VAL A 196 -13.27 -17.53 -50.70
N MET A 197 -14.20 -17.23 -51.60
CA MET A 197 -15.14 -16.12 -51.47
C MET A 197 -16.07 -16.31 -50.25
N ASP A 198 -16.57 -17.52 -50.06
CA ASP A 198 -17.46 -17.84 -48.94
C ASP A 198 -16.70 -17.77 -47.60
N LEU A 199 -15.47 -18.29 -47.53
CA LEU A 199 -14.60 -18.17 -46.36
C LEU A 199 -14.31 -16.68 -46.05
N SER A 200 -14.04 -15.85 -47.07
CA SER A 200 -13.79 -14.42 -46.91
C SER A 200 -15.03 -13.69 -46.37
N ARG A 201 -16.25 -14.06 -46.80
CA ARG A 201 -17.50 -13.51 -46.29
C ARG A 201 -17.69 -13.87 -44.83
N MET A 202 -17.49 -15.13 -44.48
CA MET A 202 -17.61 -15.62 -43.10
C MET A 202 -16.62 -14.93 -42.15
N LEU A 203 -15.35 -14.82 -42.58
CA LEU A 203 -14.35 -14.10 -41.78
C LEU A 203 -14.69 -12.61 -41.59
N ARG A 204 -15.23 -11.98 -42.62
CA ARG A 204 -15.68 -10.58 -42.53
C ARG A 204 -16.82 -10.46 -41.52
N HIS A 205 -17.81 -11.37 -41.57
CA HIS A 205 -18.92 -11.36 -40.63
C HIS A 205 -18.44 -11.55 -39.18
N ILE A 206 -17.53 -12.50 -38.91
CA ILE A 206 -16.98 -12.75 -37.58
C ILE A 206 -16.17 -11.54 -37.06
N LEU A 207 -15.40 -10.85 -37.95
CA LEU A 207 -14.48 -9.81 -37.55
C LEU A 207 -15.11 -8.41 -37.46
N TYR A 208 -16.15 -8.14 -38.24
CA TYR A 208 -16.70 -6.78 -38.40
C TYR A 208 -18.19 -6.67 -38.07
N ASP A 209 -18.99 -7.72 -38.26
CA ASP A 209 -20.44 -7.64 -38.05
C ASP A 209 -20.88 -8.20 -36.68
N SER A 210 -19.98 -8.80 -35.90
CA SER A 210 -20.28 -9.35 -34.57
C SER A 210 -20.45 -8.29 -33.47
N ASP A 211 -20.23 -7.01 -33.77
CA ASP A 211 -20.46 -5.89 -32.84
C ASP A 211 -21.96 -5.49 -32.73
N GLU A 212 -22.83 -5.99 -33.61
CA GLU A 212 -24.27 -5.78 -33.50
C GLU A 212 -24.87 -6.79 -32.49
N GLN A 213 -25.49 -6.26 -31.40
CA GLN A 213 -26.13 -7.06 -30.34
C GLN A 213 -27.28 -7.94 -30.86
N TYR A 214 -27.74 -7.74 -32.07
CA TYR A 214 -28.86 -8.50 -32.69
C TYR A 214 -28.56 -8.74 -34.18
N THR A 215 -28.60 -9.97 -34.60
CA THR A 215 -28.59 -10.34 -36.03
C THR A 215 -29.95 -10.94 -36.40
N THR A 216 -30.35 -10.83 -37.68
CA THR A 216 -31.56 -11.47 -38.19
C THR A 216 -31.34 -12.94 -38.44
N LEU A 217 -32.35 -13.78 -38.15
CA LEU A 217 -32.31 -15.24 -38.37
C LEU A 217 -31.94 -15.67 -39.80
N ASP A 218 -32.14 -14.80 -40.80
CA ASP A 218 -31.76 -15.05 -42.19
C ASP A 218 -30.24 -14.91 -42.45
N LYS A 219 -29.44 -14.42 -41.48
CA LYS A 219 -28.00 -14.27 -41.61
C LYS A 219 -27.20 -15.33 -40.85
N GLU A 220 -27.84 -16.14 -40.03
CA GLU A 220 -27.24 -17.30 -39.37
C GLU A 220 -27.30 -18.54 -40.26
#